data_33a45bbd7e817043aa62ef5f33b2edfe
#
_entry.id   33a45bbd7e817043aa62ef5f33b2edfe
#
_cell.length_a   1.000
_cell.length_b   1.000
_cell.length_c   1.000
_cell.angle_alpha   90.00
_cell.angle_beta   90.00
_cell.angle_gamma   90.00
#
_symmetry.space_group_name_H-M   'P 1'
#
loop_
_entity.id
_entity.type
_entity.pdbx_description
1 polymer ?
#
loop_
_entity_poly.entity_id
_entity_poly.type
_entity_poly.pdbx_seq_one_letter_code
_entity_poly.pdbx_strand_id
1 'polypeptide(L)'
;MKKTLVRIAAFLMLVCMLPAQIVQACSGFIIGKGLTSDGSILYGRTEDYPYPPDNGAHNKNYLVVPATSYAEGEMLVDETFGFTAPHLASEFKYTTTPDAARGDGYNGNYGAHGFNENGVSMTATVTAIPNAKVLAVDPLVEAGGLGEPILIDYVLPRVSTAREGVELIAKTIDEKGSAEGNIVIIADNNEVWYMEILSGHQYVAIKFPDDKYAIFANTYYLGHVDLTDTENVIASANVETVAQQADNYVTIDGQFHIAKSYGPATYAEADRSRVYAGIKLMDLASPVTYEDAVYDLLRQPTDPSQRFSLEDTFALQRNRFEHLPEFRPDDEVGKVKQGDDGANDQAADATYKYALGNENVIDAHVYQIKDSLPSAFGGIVWLGLGQTRNTPYVPFYGLVTDTYEAFKNRSAVYDTNSWYWTVQNIDKMATAYPELFGKSIQEKWIALEAEWIAAQATSDAQYVGLSAEAALALAPTITDETLARSAEIFAQLKAVEAEMIAKIEATTTSASSTETSTSTA
;
A
#
# COMPACT_ATOMS: atom_id res chain seq x y z
N MET A 1 -11.48 -49.16 17.95
CA MET A 1 -10.22 -48.44 18.12
C MET A 1 -9.54 -48.05 16.81
N LYS A 2 -9.28 -48.95 15.82
CA LYS A 2 -8.63 -48.54 14.54
C LYS A 2 -9.40 -47.49 13.70
N LYS A 3 -10.72 -47.53 13.66
CA LYS A 3 -11.55 -46.55 12.90
C LYS A 3 -11.61 -45.15 13.57
N THR A 4 -11.42 -45.08 14.87
CA THR A 4 -11.40 -43.79 15.62
C THR A 4 -10.03 -43.12 15.49
N LEU A 5 -8.94 -43.88 15.51
CA LEU A 5 -7.59 -43.37 15.26
C LEU A 5 -7.41 -42.82 13.82
N VAL A 6 -8.03 -43.45 12.81
CA VAL A 6 -7.97 -42.97 11.43
C VAL A 6 -8.76 -41.64 11.26
N ARG A 7 -9.86 -41.49 11.99
CA ARG A 7 -10.63 -40.23 11.96
C ARG A 7 -9.93 -39.07 12.69
N ILE A 8 -9.22 -39.37 13.78
CA ILE A 8 -8.42 -38.37 14.51
C ILE A 8 -7.17 -38.01 13.69
N ALA A 9 -6.52 -38.93 13.03
CA ALA A 9 -5.40 -38.66 12.12
C ALA A 9 -5.84 -37.86 10.88
N ALA A 10 -7.03 -38.14 10.32
CA ALA A 10 -7.57 -37.40 9.19
C ALA A 10 -8.00 -35.96 9.60
N PHE A 11 -8.50 -35.80 10.83
CA PHE A 11 -8.84 -34.46 11.36
C PHE A 11 -7.58 -33.66 11.72
N LEU A 12 -6.52 -34.30 12.24
CA LEU A 12 -5.22 -33.67 12.47
C LEU A 12 -4.46 -33.36 11.16
N MET A 13 -4.65 -34.12 10.09
CA MET A 13 -4.10 -33.76 8.77
C MET A 13 -4.89 -32.67 8.05
N LEU A 14 -6.18 -32.49 8.35
CA LEU A 14 -6.99 -31.40 7.78
C LEU A 14 -6.68 -30.05 8.43
N VAL A 15 -6.20 -30.05 9.68
CA VAL A 15 -5.77 -28.83 10.38
C VAL A 15 -4.37 -28.38 9.96
N CYS A 16 -3.58 -29.25 9.27
CA CYS A 16 -2.25 -28.91 8.76
C CYS A 16 -2.21 -28.47 7.28
N MET A 17 -3.36 -28.28 6.65
CA MET A 17 -3.48 -27.71 5.30
C MET A 17 -4.25 -26.39 5.31
N LEU A 18 -3.92 -25.49 6.25
CA LEU A 18 -4.17 -24.07 6.01
C LEU A 18 -3.19 -23.65 4.91
N PRO A 19 -3.64 -23.07 3.80
CA PRO A 19 -2.70 -22.44 2.87
C PRO A 19 -1.87 -21.46 3.69
N ALA A 20 -0.55 -21.56 3.59
CA ALA A 20 0.31 -20.53 4.16
C ALA A 20 -0.14 -19.21 3.51
N GLN A 21 -0.80 -18.35 4.29
CA GLN A 21 -1.12 -17.02 3.82
C GLN A 21 0.22 -16.36 3.50
N ILE A 22 0.41 -15.98 2.27
CA ILE A 22 1.57 -15.20 1.85
C ILE A 22 1.42 -13.87 2.57
N VAL A 23 2.20 -13.64 3.61
CA VAL A 23 2.18 -12.36 4.32
C VAL A 23 2.80 -11.34 3.39
N GLN A 24 1.96 -10.54 2.77
CA GLN A 24 2.38 -9.34 2.07
C GLN A 24 2.92 -8.37 3.13
N ALA A 25 4.11 -7.85 2.91
CA ALA A 25 4.79 -7.02 3.90
C ALA A 25 4.60 -5.52 3.58
N CYS A 26 3.36 -5.07 3.47
CA CYS A 26 3.00 -3.68 3.16
C CYS A 26 3.35 -2.71 4.30
N SER A 27 3.58 -1.44 3.96
CA SER A 27 3.80 -0.37 4.94
C SER A 27 2.96 0.85 4.58
N GLY A 28 2.31 1.45 5.57
CA GLY A 28 1.49 2.64 5.36
C GLY A 28 1.89 3.80 6.26
N PHE A 29 1.44 4.98 5.88
CA PHE A 29 1.56 6.19 6.69
C PHE A 29 0.37 7.13 6.46
N ILE A 30 0.11 7.98 7.45
CA ILE A 30 -0.83 9.12 7.35
C ILE A 30 -0.18 10.31 8.04
N ILE A 31 -0.30 11.50 7.45
CA ILE A 31 0.11 12.78 8.03
C ILE A 31 -1.07 13.73 7.91
N GLY A 32 -1.62 14.15 9.04
CA GLY A 32 -2.72 15.10 9.10
C GLY A 32 -2.31 16.48 8.57
N LYS A 33 -3.26 17.23 8.01
CA LYS A 33 -3.01 18.51 7.32
C LYS A 33 -2.35 19.58 8.20
N GLY A 34 -2.51 19.50 9.51
CA GLY A 34 -1.85 20.40 10.47
C GLY A 34 -0.34 20.18 10.59
N LEU A 35 0.17 19.05 10.12
CA LEU A 35 1.58 18.68 10.17
C LEU A 35 2.28 18.74 8.80
N THR A 36 1.59 19.08 7.72
CA THR A 36 2.20 19.17 6.40
C THR A 36 2.61 20.61 6.06
N SER A 37 3.58 20.74 5.17
CA SER A 37 4.15 22.05 4.80
C SER A 37 3.21 22.88 3.94
N ASP A 38 2.27 22.25 3.23
CA ASP A 38 1.31 22.89 2.30
C ASP A 38 -0.15 22.79 2.75
N GLY A 39 -0.41 22.22 3.95
CA GLY A 39 -1.76 22.05 4.49
C GLY A 39 -2.55 20.90 3.87
N SER A 40 -1.95 20.07 3.01
CA SER A 40 -2.59 18.88 2.48
C SER A 40 -2.60 17.73 3.51
N ILE A 41 -3.54 16.79 3.39
CA ILE A 41 -3.39 15.49 4.00
C ILE A 41 -2.45 14.67 3.12
N LEU A 42 -1.44 14.03 3.71
CA LEU A 42 -0.58 13.08 3.01
C LEU A 42 -0.79 11.69 3.59
N TYR A 43 -1.09 10.73 2.74
CA TYR A 43 -1.12 9.34 3.14
C TYR A 43 -0.68 8.44 1.99
N GLY A 44 -0.22 7.25 2.30
CA GLY A 44 0.23 6.33 1.27
C GLY A 44 0.60 4.97 1.82
N ARG A 45 0.96 4.08 0.90
CA ARG A 45 1.33 2.71 1.19
C ARG A 45 2.41 2.24 0.22
N THR A 46 3.27 1.32 0.67
CA THR A 46 3.98 0.38 -0.21
C THR A 46 3.24 -0.94 -0.21
N GLU A 47 3.08 -1.56 -1.37
CA GLU A 47 2.64 -2.94 -1.51
C GLU A 47 3.86 -3.79 -1.80
N ASP A 48 4.09 -4.75 -0.92
CA ASP A 48 5.27 -5.61 -0.99
C ASP A 48 4.84 -7.03 -1.33
N TYR A 49 5.48 -7.61 -2.33
CA TYR A 49 5.28 -9.01 -2.69
C TYR A 49 6.63 -9.72 -2.78
N PRO A 50 6.79 -10.93 -2.24
CA PRO A 50 8.07 -11.63 -2.25
C PRO A 50 8.65 -11.73 -3.66
N TYR A 51 9.89 -11.26 -3.81
CA TYR A 51 10.61 -11.31 -5.06
C TYR A 51 11.38 -12.66 -5.20
N PRO A 52 11.51 -13.20 -6.43
CA PRO A 52 10.99 -12.66 -7.67
C PRO A 52 9.53 -13.04 -7.90
N PRO A 53 8.74 -12.17 -8.49
CA PRO A 53 7.48 -12.57 -9.08
C PRO A 53 7.81 -13.46 -10.28
N ASP A 54 8.02 -14.75 -10.04
CA ASP A 54 8.54 -15.71 -11.03
C ASP A 54 7.64 -15.86 -12.26
N ASN A 55 6.43 -15.31 -12.22
CA ASN A 55 5.43 -15.45 -13.27
C ASN A 55 4.82 -14.12 -13.73
N GLY A 56 5.35 -12.96 -13.31
CA GLY A 56 4.81 -11.64 -13.66
C GLY A 56 3.36 -11.39 -13.18
N ALA A 57 2.88 -12.23 -12.28
CA ALA A 57 1.51 -12.19 -11.78
C ALA A 57 1.19 -10.89 -11.04
N HIS A 58 2.18 -10.32 -10.40
CA HIS A 58 2.07 -9.10 -9.60
C HIS A 58 2.66 -7.87 -10.33
N ASN A 59 2.76 -7.90 -11.65
CA ASN A 59 2.96 -6.72 -12.46
C ASN A 59 1.78 -5.77 -12.25
N LYS A 60 2.04 -4.57 -11.74
CA LYS A 60 1.00 -3.56 -11.50
C LYS A 60 0.71 -2.73 -12.73
N ASN A 61 -0.56 -2.43 -12.89
CA ASN A 61 -1.07 -1.51 -13.90
C ASN A 61 -1.67 -0.27 -13.22
N TYR A 62 -1.91 0.78 -13.98
CA TYR A 62 -2.71 1.92 -13.53
C TYR A 62 -3.80 2.19 -14.55
N LEU A 63 -5.04 1.97 -14.14
CA LEU A 63 -6.21 1.96 -15.03
C LEU A 63 -7.28 2.93 -14.56
N VAL A 64 -8.10 3.40 -15.52
CA VAL A 64 -9.38 4.04 -15.24
C VAL A 64 -10.49 3.05 -15.59
N VAL A 65 -11.36 2.78 -14.63
CA VAL A 65 -12.62 2.07 -14.85
C VAL A 65 -13.70 3.14 -15.06
N PRO A 66 -14.35 3.19 -16.24
CA PRO A 66 -15.34 4.20 -16.53
C PRO A 66 -16.60 4.04 -15.68
N ALA A 67 -17.35 5.12 -15.49
CA ALA A 67 -18.69 5.03 -14.93
C ALA A 67 -19.54 4.06 -15.75
N THR A 68 -20.20 3.12 -15.07
CA THR A 68 -20.86 1.98 -15.73
C THR A 68 -22.28 1.81 -15.19
N SER A 69 -23.21 1.45 -16.07
CA SER A 69 -24.56 1.07 -15.72
C SER A 69 -24.71 -0.44 -15.84
N TYR A 70 -25.35 -1.05 -14.86
CA TYR A 70 -25.56 -2.50 -14.76
C TYR A 70 -27.04 -2.86 -14.80
N ALA A 71 -27.35 -4.02 -15.33
CA ALA A 71 -28.71 -4.57 -15.27
C ALA A 71 -29.03 -5.09 -13.86
N GLU A 72 -30.33 -5.14 -13.53
CA GLU A 72 -30.78 -5.72 -12.27
C GLU A 72 -30.33 -7.20 -12.15
N GLY A 73 -29.67 -7.52 -11.05
CA GLY A 73 -29.17 -8.87 -10.75
C GLY A 73 -27.75 -9.16 -11.23
N GLU A 74 -27.08 -8.23 -11.90
CA GLU A 74 -25.64 -8.36 -12.14
C GLU A 74 -24.85 -8.27 -10.83
N MET A 75 -23.84 -9.11 -10.70
CA MET A 75 -23.09 -9.29 -9.46
C MET A 75 -21.61 -8.95 -9.65
N LEU A 76 -21.06 -8.18 -8.74
CA LEU A 76 -19.62 -8.12 -8.49
C LEU A 76 -19.21 -9.42 -7.82
N VAL A 77 -18.12 -10.04 -8.27
CA VAL A 77 -17.61 -11.32 -7.76
C VAL A 77 -16.11 -11.20 -7.50
N ASP A 78 -15.70 -11.54 -6.29
CA ASP A 78 -14.31 -11.84 -5.96
C ASP A 78 -14.06 -13.34 -6.11
N GLU A 79 -13.16 -13.73 -6.99
CA GLU A 79 -12.83 -15.13 -7.23
C GLU A 79 -11.89 -15.72 -6.14
N THR A 80 -11.22 -14.88 -5.36
CA THR A 80 -10.27 -15.29 -4.33
C THR A 80 -10.97 -15.87 -3.11
N PHE A 81 -11.91 -15.12 -2.54
CA PHE A 81 -12.67 -15.52 -1.35
C PHE A 81 -14.13 -15.85 -1.66
N GLY A 82 -14.58 -15.68 -2.90
CA GLY A 82 -15.97 -15.93 -3.29
C GLY A 82 -16.94 -14.86 -2.76
N PHE A 83 -16.45 -13.68 -2.39
CA PHE A 83 -17.32 -12.56 -2.02
C PHE A 83 -18.16 -12.13 -3.22
N THR A 84 -19.43 -11.82 -2.97
CA THR A 84 -20.33 -11.32 -4.00
C THR A 84 -21.16 -10.16 -3.49
N ALA A 85 -21.40 -9.16 -4.34
CA ALA A 85 -22.30 -8.06 -4.05
C ALA A 85 -23.09 -7.69 -5.32
N PRO A 86 -24.35 -7.25 -5.24
CA PRO A 86 -25.04 -6.73 -6.42
C PRO A 86 -24.36 -5.45 -6.89
N HIS A 87 -24.23 -5.28 -8.21
CA HIS A 87 -23.90 -3.98 -8.78
C HIS A 87 -25.03 -2.98 -8.50
N LEU A 88 -24.67 -1.69 -8.36
CA LEU A 88 -25.64 -0.63 -8.39
C LEU A 88 -26.11 -0.41 -9.83
N ALA A 89 -27.32 0.15 -10.01
CA ALA A 89 -27.83 0.50 -11.34
C ALA A 89 -26.89 1.45 -12.10
N SER A 90 -26.12 2.26 -11.38
CA SER A 90 -25.05 3.10 -11.90
C SER A 90 -23.92 3.18 -10.88
N GLU A 91 -22.72 2.93 -11.32
CA GLU A 91 -21.48 3.00 -10.52
C GLU A 91 -20.57 4.08 -11.06
N PHE A 92 -19.85 4.76 -10.15
CA PHE A 92 -18.97 5.87 -10.48
C PHE A 92 -17.70 5.41 -11.21
N LYS A 93 -17.13 6.32 -12.03
CA LYS A 93 -15.77 6.17 -12.54
C LYS A 93 -14.78 6.12 -11.37
N TYR A 94 -13.76 5.28 -11.48
CA TYR A 94 -12.65 5.25 -10.53
C TYR A 94 -11.34 4.85 -11.21
N THR A 95 -10.22 5.17 -10.57
CA THR A 95 -8.90 4.66 -10.94
C THR A 95 -8.56 3.46 -10.05
N THR A 96 -7.70 2.57 -10.53
CA THR A 96 -7.25 1.40 -9.78
C THR A 96 -5.86 0.95 -10.25
N THR A 97 -5.11 0.29 -9.37
CA THR A 97 -3.81 -0.31 -9.68
C THR A 97 -3.88 -1.83 -9.52
N PRO A 98 -4.56 -2.53 -10.45
CA PRO A 98 -4.72 -3.96 -10.37
C PRO A 98 -3.44 -4.71 -10.76
N ASP A 99 -3.35 -5.97 -10.32
CA ASP A 99 -2.37 -6.92 -10.83
C ASP A 99 -2.61 -7.22 -12.31
N ALA A 100 -1.55 -7.60 -13.01
CA ALA A 100 -1.69 -8.16 -14.36
C ALA A 100 -2.47 -9.48 -14.31
N ALA A 101 -3.25 -9.75 -15.36
CA ALA A 101 -3.92 -11.03 -15.50
C ALA A 101 -2.91 -12.17 -15.60
N ARG A 102 -3.08 -13.21 -14.79
CA ARG A 102 -2.29 -14.43 -14.86
C ARG A 102 -2.88 -15.43 -15.85
N GLY A 103 -2.02 -16.22 -16.49
CA GLY A 103 -2.45 -17.27 -17.41
C GLY A 103 -3.15 -18.47 -16.74
N ASP A 104 -3.28 -18.48 -15.42
CA ASP A 104 -3.94 -19.51 -14.61
C ASP A 104 -5.44 -19.24 -14.37
N GLY A 105 -5.98 -18.20 -15.01
CA GLY A 105 -7.39 -17.80 -14.88
C GLY A 105 -7.64 -16.64 -13.91
N TYR A 106 -6.60 -16.11 -13.27
CA TYR A 106 -6.73 -14.89 -12.46
C TYR A 106 -7.04 -13.67 -13.33
N ASN A 107 -8.11 -12.95 -13.03
CA ASN A 107 -8.64 -11.89 -13.87
C ASN A 107 -7.96 -10.53 -13.71
N GLY A 108 -6.91 -10.45 -12.86
CA GLY A 108 -6.16 -9.22 -12.65
C GLY A 108 -6.94 -8.13 -11.92
N ASN A 109 -7.86 -8.50 -11.06
CA ASN A 109 -8.43 -7.64 -10.03
C ASN A 109 -7.35 -7.43 -8.96
N TYR A 110 -7.59 -7.13 -7.78
CA TYR A 110 -6.60 -6.81 -6.76
C TYR A 110 -6.11 -5.37 -6.91
N GLY A 111 -7.06 -4.45 -6.97
CA GLY A 111 -6.75 -3.03 -7.00
C GLY A 111 -6.15 -2.60 -5.65
N ALA A 112 -4.92 -2.07 -5.68
CA ALA A 112 -4.23 -1.66 -4.46
C ALA A 112 -4.74 -0.30 -3.94
N HIS A 113 -5.09 0.61 -4.84
CA HIS A 113 -5.55 1.95 -4.48
C HIS A 113 -6.26 2.63 -5.67
N GLY A 114 -6.95 3.73 -5.40
CA GLY A 114 -7.59 4.53 -6.45
C GLY A 114 -8.30 5.78 -5.94
N PHE A 115 -8.80 6.55 -6.91
CA PHE A 115 -9.74 7.67 -6.75
C PHE A 115 -11.05 7.37 -7.45
N ASN A 116 -12.18 7.85 -6.92
CA ASN A 116 -13.41 7.93 -7.70
C ASN A 116 -13.71 9.35 -8.21
N GLU A 117 -14.74 9.52 -9.02
CA GLU A 117 -15.11 10.81 -9.61
C GLU A 117 -15.71 11.81 -8.62
N ASN A 118 -16.06 11.37 -7.40
CA ASN A 118 -16.52 12.24 -6.31
C ASN A 118 -15.37 12.74 -5.43
N GLY A 119 -14.13 12.34 -5.74
CA GLY A 119 -12.95 12.75 -5.00
C GLY A 119 -12.64 11.90 -3.78
N VAL A 120 -13.29 10.75 -3.63
CA VAL A 120 -12.91 9.77 -2.61
C VAL A 120 -11.71 8.98 -3.09
N SER A 121 -10.70 8.88 -2.25
CA SER A 121 -9.50 8.08 -2.47
C SER A 121 -9.40 6.98 -1.41
N MET A 122 -8.82 5.86 -1.80
CA MET A 122 -8.67 4.70 -0.93
C MET A 122 -7.37 3.97 -1.22
N THR A 123 -6.72 3.46 -0.17
CA THR A 123 -5.71 2.41 -0.28
C THR A 123 -6.13 1.22 0.55
N ALA A 124 -6.11 0.07 -0.06
CA ALA A 124 -6.42 -1.24 0.51
C ALA A 124 -5.27 -2.18 0.17
N THR A 125 -4.63 -2.89 1.03
CA THR A 125 -4.72 -2.94 2.47
C THR A 125 -3.32 -3.12 3.05
N VAL A 126 -3.15 -2.98 4.36
CA VAL A 126 -1.98 -3.53 5.05
C VAL A 126 -2.49 -4.74 5.84
N THR A 127 -2.21 -5.94 5.35
CA THR A 127 -2.66 -7.19 5.98
C THR A 127 -2.17 -7.27 7.42
N ALA A 128 -3.07 -7.56 8.35
CA ALA A 128 -2.78 -7.75 9.77
C ALA A 128 -3.36 -9.07 10.26
N ILE A 129 -2.64 -9.78 11.12
CA ILE A 129 -3.04 -11.11 11.57
C ILE A 129 -3.63 -11.04 12.97
N PRO A 130 -4.92 -11.37 13.14
CA PRO A 130 -5.54 -11.48 14.47
C PRO A 130 -4.94 -12.66 15.27
N ASN A 131 -4.91 -12.53 16.60
CA ASN A 131 -4.43 -13.63 17.41
C ASN A 131 -5.41 -14.81 17.47
N ALA A 132 -4.88 -16.00 17.73
CA ALA A 132 -5.66 -17.24 17.72
C ALA A 132 -6.79 -17.29 18.77
N LYS A 133 -6.68 -16.55 19.89
CA LYS A 133 -7.73 -16.52 20.91
C LYS A 133 -8.97 -15.78 20.41
N VAL A 134 -8.79 -14.65 19.76
CA VAL A 134 -9.87 -13.88 19.14
C VAL A 134 -10.50 -14.70 18.01
N LEU A 135 -9.69 -15.30 17.14
CA LEU A 135 -10.18 -16.13 16.04
C LEU A 135 -10.95 -17.38 16.49
N ALA A 136 -10.72 -17.86 17.71
CA ALA A 136 -11.51 -18.95 18.28
C ALA A 136 -12.94 -18.52 18.66
N VAL A 137 -13.18 -17.22 18.85
CA VAL A 137 -14.49 -16.62 19.20
C VAL A 137 -15.19 -16.06 17.96
N ASP A 138 -14.44 -15.30 17.16
CA ASP A 138 -14.92 -14.64 15.92
C ASP A 138 -13.96 -14.95 14.77
N PRO A 139 -14.10 -16.14 14.14
CA PRO A 139 -13.23 -16.59 13.08
C PRO A 139 -13.41 -15.76 11.80
N LEU A 140 -12.34 -15.62 11.01
CA LEU A 140 -12.41 -15.04 9.66
C LEU A 140 -13.37 -15.85 8.79
N VAL A 141 -14.08 -15.15 7.90
CA VAL A 141 -15.03 -15.75 6.95
C VAL A 141 -14.33 -15.94 5.61
N GLU A 142 -13.44 -16.93 5.54
CA GLU A 142 -12.58 -17.20 4.37
C GLU A 142 -13.37 -17.56 3.09
N ALA A 143 -14.65 -17.93 3.21
CA ALA A 143 -15.50 -18.23 2.08
C ALA A 143 -16.70 -17.27 2.04
N GLY A 144 -16.64 -16.26 1.19
CA GLY A 144 -17.69 -15.27 0.98
C GLY A 144 -17.58 -14.00 1.80
N GLY A 145 -16.58 -13.90 2.70
CA GLY A 145 -16.27 -12.66 3.44
C GLY A 145 -15.58 -11.62 2.55
N LEU A 146 -15.62 -10.36 2.99
CA LEU A 146 -14.95 -9.26 2.31
C LEU A 146 -13.44 -9.38 2.50
N GLY A 147 -12.66 -9.35 1.42
CA GLY A 147 -11.21 -9.41 1.44
C GLY A 147 -10.56 -8.32 0.58
N GLU A 148 -9.25 -8.16 0.73
CA GLU A 148 -8.45 -7.16 0.03
C GLU A 148 -8.65 -7.14 -1.49
N PRO A 149 -8.73 -8.32 -2.19
CA PRO A 149 -8.76 -8.33 -3.66
C PRO A 149 -9.88 -7.53 -4.30
N ILE A 150 -10.98 -7.30 -3.58
CA ILE A 150 -12.18 -6.65 -4.12
C ILE A 150 -12.48 -5.28 -3.52
N LEU A 151 -11.76 -4.86 -2.47
CA LEU A 151 -12.10 -3.65 -1.71
C LEU A 151 -12.20 -2.40 -2.58
N ILE A 152 -11.23 -2.17 -3.48
CA ILE A 152 -11.21 -0.98 -4.35
C ILE A 152 -12.41 -1.01 -5.31
N ASP A 153 -12.62 -2.13 -5.99
CA ASP A 153 -13.69 -2.32 -6.98
C ASP A 153 -15.08 -2.38 -6.33
N TYR A 154 -15.14 -2.68 -5.04
CA TYR A 154 -16.39 -2.68 -4.27
C TYR A 154 -16.74 -1.31 -3.70
N VAL A 155 -15.76 -0.58 -3.15
CA VAL A 155 -16.02 0.64 -2.38
C VAL A 155 -16.06 1.88 -3.30
N LEU A 156 -15.00 2.13 -4.08
CA LEU A 156 -14.87 3.39 -4.82
C LEU A 156 -16.04 3.69 -5.78
N PRO A 157 -16.59 2.72 -6.53
CA PRO A 157 -17.69 3.02 -7.44
C PRO A 157 -19.04 3.29 -6.76
N ARG A 158 -19.12 3.20 -5.41
CA ARG A 158 -20.39 3.23 -4.67
C ARG A 158 -20.54 4.39 -3.68
N VAL A 159 -19.48 5.13 -3.41
CA VAL A 159 -19.47 6.11 -2.31
C VAL A 159 -19.14 7.51 -2.78
N SER A 160 -19.63 8.52 -2.05
CA SER A 160 -19.42 9.93 -2.36
C SER A 160 -18.58 10.66 -1.29
N THR A 161 -18.35 10.03 -0.15
CA THR A 161 -17.51 10.55 0.93
C THR A 161 -16.64 9.44 1.54
N ALA A 162 -15.56 9.84 2.21
CA ALA A 162 -14.70 8.90 2.93
C ALA A 162 -15.47 8.14 4.01
N ARG A 163 -16.33 8.85 4.76
CA ARG A 163 -17.18 8.25 5.79
C ARG A 163 -18.12 7.20 5.23
N GLU A 164 -18.80 7.47 4.10
CA GLU A 164 -19.65 6.47 3.42
C GLU A 164 -18.87 5.23 3.04
N GLY A 165 -17.59 5.37 2.66
CA GLY A 165 -16.71 4.23 2.37
C GLY A 165 -16.47 3.35 3.59
N VAL A 166 -16.15 3.96 4.74
CA VAL A 166 -15.99 3.23 6.01
C VAL A 166 -17.30 2.56 6.43
N GLU A 167 -18.42 3.28 6.35
CA GLU A 167 -19.76 2.75 6.71
C GLU A 167 -20.18 1.58 5.79
N LEU A 168 -19.84 1.62 4.50
CA LEU A 168 -20.08 0.52 3.57
C LEU A 168 -19.28 -0.73 3.93
N ILE A 169 -17.99 -0.59 4.24
CA ILE A 169 -17.13 -1.69 4.69
C ILE A 169 -17.67 -2.26 6.01
N ALA A 170 -17.92 -1.40 6.99
CA ALA A 170 -18.45 -1.76 8.31
C ALA A 170 -19.73 -2.59 8.19
N LYS A 171 -20.73 -2.08 7.46
CA LYS A 171 -21.98 -2.77 7.19
C LYS A 171 -21.78 -4.13 6.51
N THR A 172 -20.85 -4.19 5.55
CA THR A 172 -20.58 -5.44 4.83
C THR A 172 -19.94 -6.48 5.73
N ILE A 173 -19.04 -6.07 6.63
CA ILE A 173 -18.41 -6.95 7.64
C ILE A 173 -19.47 -7.42 8.63
N ASP A 174 -20.39 -6.56 9.08
CA ASP A 174 -21.51 -6.96 9.96
C ASP A 174 -22.41 -8.02 9.31
N GLU A 175 -22.64 -7.92 8.00
CA GLU A 175 -23.59 -8.79 7.28
C GLU A 175 -22.93 -10.08 6.75
N LYS A 176 -21.67 -10.02 6.30
CA LYS A 176 -21.00 -11.09 5.57
C LYS A 176 -19.68 -11.56 6.19
N GLY A 177 -19.15 -10.79 7.10
CA GLY A 177 -17.84 -11.01 7.69
C GLY A 177 -16.68 -10.55 6.80
N SER A 178 -15.48 -10.56 7.37
CA SER A 178 -14.22 -10.35 6.68
C SER A 178 -13.47 -11.65 6.49
N ALA A 179 -12.86 -11.81 5.31
CA ALA A 179 -12.01 -12.97 4.99
C ALA A 179 -10.61 -12.86 5.60
N GLU A 180 -10.18 -11.64 5.94
CA GLU A 180 -8.83 -11.32 6.41
C GLU A 180 -8.85 -10.21 7.45
N GLY A 181 -7.80 -10.14 8.29
CA GLY A 181 -7.51 -8.94 9.08
C GLY A 181 -6.75 -7.94 8.22
N ASN A 182 -7.13 -6.66 8.27
CA ASN A 182 -6.58 -5.63 7.39
C ASN A 182 -6.60 -4.24 8.01
N ILE A 183 -5.76 -3.35 7.44
CA ILE A 183 -5.83 -1.91 7.65
C ILE A 183 -6.22 -1.25 6.33
N VAL A 184 -7.18 -0.32 6.38
CA VAL A 184 -7.69 0.43 5.24
C VAL A 184 -7.59 1.92 5.52
N ILE A 185 -7.23 2.72 4.52
CA ILE A 185 -7.30 4.19 4.59
C ILE A 185 -8.26 4.67 3.51
N ILE A 186 -9.19 5.54 3.88
CA ILE A 186 -10.12 6.20 2.96
C ILE A 186 -10.11 7.69 3.24
N ALA A 187 -10.01 8.51 2.21
CA ALA A 187 -9.98 9.97 2.35
C ALA A 187 -10.85 10.67 1.30
N ASP A 188 -11.31 11.85 1.65
CA ASP A 188 -11.86 12.85 0.72
C ASP A 188 -11.27 14.23 1.05
N ASN A 189 -11.73 15.29 0.40
CA ASN A 189 -11.20 16.64 0.62
C ASN A 189 -11.33 17.15 2.06
N ASN A 190 -12.15 16.53 2.90
CA ASN A 190 -12.46 17.03 4.24
C ASN A 190 -11.76 16.22 5.33
N GLU A 191 -11.59 14.92 5.12
CA GLU A 191 -11.17 14.01 6.17
C GLU A 191 -10.47 12.77 5.62
N VAL A 192 -9.69 12.12 6.51
CA VAL A 192 -9.11 10.81 6.28
C VAL A 192 -9.52 9.88 7.42
N TRP A 193 -9.87 8.66 7.09
CA TRP A 193 -10.23 7.60 8.01
C TRP A 193 -9.19 6.49 7.96
N TYR A 194 -8.83 6.00 9.15
CA TYR A 194 -8.00 4.82 9.35
C TYR A 194 -8.85 3.72 9.97
N MET A 195 -8.92 2.55 9.36
CA MET A 195 -9.75 1.43 9.80
C MET A 195 -8.92 0.18 10.00
N GLU A 196 -9.06 -0.48 11.15
CA GLU A 196 -8.56 -1.82 11.42
C GLU A 196 -9.69 -2.84 11.38
N ILE A 197 -9.58 -3.85 10.52
CA ILE A 197 -10.46 -5.03 10.45
C ILE A 197 -9.80 -6.11 11.30
N LEU A 198 -10.41 -6.38 12.46
CA LEU A 198 -9.77 -7.05 13.58
C LEU A 198 -10.00 -8.56 13.65
N SER A 199 -11.11 -9.04 13.09
CA SER A 199 -11.50 -10.45 13.04
C SER A 199 -12.69 -10.62 12.09
N GLY A 200 -13.36 -11.76 12.10
CA GLY A 200 -14.46 -12.06 11.19
C GLY A 200 -15.54 -10.99 11.12
N HIS A 201 -15.93 -10.41 12.27
CA HIS A 201 -16.98 -9.39 12.32
C HIS A 201 -16.60 -8.19 13.20
N GLN A 202 -15.31 -8.05 13.59
CA GLN A 202 -14.90 -6.93 14.41
C GLN A 202 -14.02 -5.96 13.63
N TYR A 203 -14.27 -4.69 13.83
CA TYR A 203 -13.52 -3.59 13.22
C TYR A 203 -13.60 -2.34 14.11
N VAL A 204 -12.61 -1.48 13.96
CA VAL A 204 -12.61 -0.11 14.50
C VAL A 204 -12.02 0.83 13.46
N ALA A 205 -12.75 1.89 13.14
CA ALA A 205 -12.28 2.99 12.30
C ALA A 205 -12.28 4.30 13.09
N ILE A 206 -11.26 5.11 12.87
CA ILE A 206 -11.16 6.45 13.45
C ILE A 206 -11.00 7.49 12.33
N LYS A 207 -11.68 8.63 12.49
CA LYS A 207 -11.31 9.82 11.76
C LYS A 207 -9.94 10.27 12.24
N PHE A 208 -8.97 10.30 11.34
CA PHE A 208 -7.58 10.58 11.70
C PHE A 208 -7.40 12.07 12.02
N PRO A 209 -6.78 12.41 13.16
CA PRO A 209 -6.65 13.81 13.58
C PRO A 209 -5.67 14.61 12.70
N ASP A 210 -5.99 15.88 12.47
CA ASP A 210 -5.20 16.78 11.64
C ASP A 210 -3.80 17.11 12.21
N ASP A 211 -3.60 16.95 13.54
CA ASP A 211 -2.36 17.26 14.25
C ASP A 211 -1.51 16.03 14.59
N LYS A 212 -1.79 14.91 13.93
CA LYS A 212 -1.07 13.64 14.14
C LYS A 212 -0.44 13.13 12.86
N TYR A 213 0.57 12.26 13.03
CA TYR A 213 1.05 11.38 11.98
C TYR A 213 1.07 9.93 12.46
N ALA A 214 1.06 9.00 11.52
CA ALA A 214 1.14 7.57 11.77
C ALA A 214 2.05 6.89 10.77
N ILE A 215 2.76 5.85 11.22
CA ILE A 215 3.50 4.90 10.39
C ILE A 215 3.14 3.51 10.89
N PHE A 216 2.75 2.61 10.01
CA PHE A 216 2.28 1.30 10.38
C PHE A 216 2.68 0.23 9.35
N ALA A 217 2.71 -1.01 9.80
CA ALA A 217 3.09 -2.20 9.05
C ALA A 217 2.03 -3.31 9.28
N ASN A 218 2.38 -4.57 9.11
CA ASN A 218 1.41 -5.69 9.06
C ASN A 218 0.93 -6.19 10.43
N THR A 219 0.49 -5.28 11.29
CA THR A 219 -0.12 -5.58 12.59
C THR A 219 -1.11 -4.50 13.00
N TYR A 220 -1.72 -4.58 14.18
CA TYR A 220 -2.66 -3.59 14.68
C TYR A 220 -1.98 -2.54 15.55
N TYR A 221 -2.49 -1.30 15.53
CA TYR A 221 -1.88 -0.13 16.16
C TYR A 221 -2.84 0.66 17.06
N LEU A 222 -4.17 0.49 16.91
CA LEU A 222 -5.13 1.23 17.71
C LEU A 222 -4.99 0.86 19.18
N GLY A 223 -4.62 1.85 19.98
CA GLY A 223 -4.59 1.76 21.43
C GLY A 223 -5.99 1.88 22.04
N HIS A 224 -6.15 2.82 22.97
CA HIS A 224 -7.46 3.19 23.46
C HIS A 224 -8.19 4.09 22.45
N VAL A 225 -9.45 3.74 22.15
CA VAL A 225 -10.38 4.54 21.34
C VAL A 225 -11.66 4.73 22.13
N ASP A 226 -12.17 5.96 22.17
CA ASP A 226 -13.49 6.23 22.76
C ASP A 226 -14.59 5.74 21.81
N LEU A 227 -15.05 4.51 22.05
CA LEU A 227 -16.10 3.85 21.26
C LEU A 227 -17.47 4.54 21.37
N THR A 228 -17.62 5.54 22.23
CA THR A 228 -18.86 6.33 22.37
C THR A 228 -18.86 7.58 21.48
N ASP A 229 -17.72 7.96 20.92
CA ASP A 229 -17.58 9.09 19.99
C ASP A 229 -18.03 8.68 18.57
N THR A 230 -19.34 8.68 18.35
CA THR A 230 -19.92 8.29 17.05
C THR A 230 -19.68 9.30 15.91
N GLU A 231 -19.12 10.47 16.21
CA GLU A 231 -18.73 11.44 15.17
C GLU A 231 -17.38 11.05 14.54
N ASN A 232 -16.42 10.62 15.35
CA ASN A 232 -15.05 10.34 14.92
C ASN A 232 -14.68 8.86 14.95
N VAL A 233 -15.59 7.97 15.39
CA VAL A 233 -15.34 6.53 15.51
C VAL A 233 -16.51 5.73 14.93
N ILE A 234 -16.17 4.72 14.13
CA ILE A 234 -17.10 3.70 13.64
C ILE A 234 -16.52 2.34 14.07
N ALA A 235 -17.24 1.62 14.92
CA ALA A 235 -16.76 0.36 15.48
C ALA A 235 -17.87 -0.69 15.52
N SER A 236 -17.50 -1.97 15.44
CA SER A 236 -18.42 -3.07 15.66
C SER A 236 -18.93 -3.07 17.11
N ALA A 237 -20.21 -3.39 17.26
CA ALA A 237 -20.86 -3.34 18.58
C ALA A 237 -20.27 -4.31 19.63
N ASN A 238 -19.58 -5.36 19.18
CA ASN A 238 -19.08 -6.45 20.02
C ASN A 238 -17.56 -6.45 20.20
N VAL A 239 -16.85 -5.39 19.78
CA VAL A 239 -15.39 -5.37 19.81
C VAL A 239 -14.80 -5.65 21.21
N GLU A 240 -15.36 -5.08 22.27
CA GLU A 240 -14.95 -5.41 23.65
C GLU A 240 -15.41 -6.78 24.10
N THR A 241 -16.65 -7.15 23.77
CA THR A 241 -17.26 -8.42 24.16
C THR A 241 -16.50 -9.63 23.59
N VAL A 242 -16.09 -9.56 22.31
CA VAL A 242 -15.31 -10.63 21.68
C VAL A 242 -13.94 -10.76 22.35
N ALA A 243 -13.26 -9.66 22.66
CA ALA A 243 -11.98 -9.69 23.39
C ALA A 243 -12.12 -10.30 24.79
N GLN A 244 -13.23 -10.01 25.51
CA GLN A 244 -13.55 -10.60 26.80
C GLN A 244 -13.83 -12.10 26.69
N GLN A 245 -14.63 -12.54 25.73
CA GLN A 245 -14.94 -13.95 25.48
C GLN A 245 -13.70 -14.75 25.05
N ALA A 246 -12.77 -14.10 24.37
CA ALA A 246 -11.50 -14.68 23.97
C ALA A 246 -10.49 -14.82 25.13
N ASP A 247 -10.83 -14.38 26.36
CA ASP A 247 -9.88 -14.27 27.47
C ASP A 247 -8.60 -13.51 27.05
N ASN A 248 -8.79 -12.41 26.29
CA ASN A 248 -7.71 -11.56 25.77
C ASN A 248 -8.06 -10.06 25.82
N TYR A 249 -8.89 -9.66 26.77
CA TYR A 249 -9.22 -8.25 27.01
C TYR A 249 -8.08 -7.56 27.75
N VAL A 250 -7.26 -6.82 27.02
CA VAL A 250 -6.08 -6.14 27.56
C VAL A 250 -6.41 -4.68 27.85
N THR A 251 -5.99 -4.19 29.02
CA THR A 251 -6.10 -2.77 29.38
C THR A 251 -4.73 -2.16 29.66
N ILE A 252 -4.56 -0.89 29.27
CA ILE A 252 -3.44 -0.04 29.68
C ILE A 252 -4.04 1.17 30.39
N ASP A 253 -3.51 1.50 31.57
CA ASP A 253 -4.03 2.59 32.41
C ASP A 253 -5.54 2.48 32.71
N GLY A 254 -6.06 1.25 32.75
CA GLY A 254 -7.47 0.96 32.97
C GLY A 254 -8.38 1.11 31.74
N GLN A 255 -7.85 1.44 30.59
CA GLN A 255 -8.58 1.61 29.33
C GLN A 255 -8.34 0.42 28.39
N PHE A 256 -9.38 -0.02 27.70
CA PHE A 256 -9.29 -1.08 26.70
C PHE A 256 -8.30 -0.72 25.60
N HIS A 257 -7.40 -1.66 25.28
CA HIS A 257 -6.37 -1.49 24.25
C HIS A 257 -6.62 -2.47 23.10
N ILE A 258 -7.05 -1.96 21.96
CA ILE A 258 -7.51 -2.74 20.81
C ILE A 258 -6.38 -3.62 20.26
N ALA A 259 -5.26 -3.02 19.84
CA ALA A 259 -4.16 -3.74 19.19
C ALA A 259 -3.58 -4.87 20.07
N LYS A 260 -3.47 -4.66 21.38
CA LYS A 260 -2.99 -5.71 22.29
C LYS A 260 -4.01 -6.81 22.56
N SER A 261 -5.29 -6.50 22.40
CA SER A 261 -6.36 -7.49 22.55
C SER A 261 -6.57 -8.33 21.29
N TYR A 262 -6.41 -7.75 20.13
CA TYR A 262 -6.66 -8.41 18.84
C TYR A 262 -5.41 -8.87 18.11
N GLY A 263 -4.32 -8.16 18.24
CA GLY A 263 -3.06 -8.43 17.55
C GLY A 263 -2.25 -9.58 18.16
N PRO A 264 -1.11 -9.90 17.58
CA PRO A 264 -0.21 -10.94 18.06
C PRO A 264 0.38 -10.57 19.42
N ALA A 265 0.65 -11.60 20.24
CA ALA A 265 1.29 -11.41 21.54
C ALA A 265 2.71 -10.83 21.45
N THR A 266 3.39 -11.08 20.35
CA THR A 266 4.73 -10.57 20.04
C THR A 266 4.72 -10.06 18.60
N TYR A 267 5.15 -8.82 18.41
CA TYR A 267 5.26 -8.24 17.08
C TYR A 267 6.49 -8.80 16.33
N ALA A 268 6.34 -9.00 15.03
CA ALA A 268 7.44 -9.40 14.17
C ALA A 268 8.52 -8.31 14.12
N GLU A 269 9.78 -8.72 14.00
CA GLU A 269 10.90 -7.77 13.80
C GLU A 269 10.74 -6.97 12.50
N ALA A 270 10.16 -7.58 11.47
CA ALA A 270 9.82 -6.91 10.22
C ALA A 270 8.86 -5.73 10.40
N ASP A 271 7.82 -5.88 11.24
CA ASP A 271 6.88 -4.79 11.53
C ASP A 271 7.55 -3.70 12.37
N ARG A 272 8.20 -4.11 13.45
CA ARG A 272 8.85 -3.21 14.40
C ARG A 272 9.92 -2.36 13.74
N SER A 273 10.77 -2.97 12.91
CA SER A 273 11.87 -2.27 12.24
C SER A 273 11.39 -1.21 11.26
N ARG A 274 10.30 -1.47 10.51
CA ARG A 274 9.71 -0.48 9.59
C ARG A 274 9.14 0.72 10.33
N VAL A 275 8.36 0.47 11.37
CA VAL A 275 7.73 1.54 12.17
C VAL A 275 8.79 2.36 12.90
N TYR A 276 9.76 1.72 13.56
CA TYR A 276 10.83 2.44 14.24
C TYR A 276 11.67 3.28 13.29
N ALA A 277 12.10 2.68 12.17
CA ALA A 277 12.88 3.40 11.16
C ALA A 277 12.11 4.59 10.59
N GLY A 278 10.83 4.41 10.27
CA GLY A 278 10.00 5.48 9.77
C GLY A 278 9.81 6.61 10.79
N ILE A 279 9.54 6.29 12.06
CA ILE A 279 9.44 7.30 13.12
C ILE A 279 10.76 8.08 13.25
N LYS A 280 11.89 7.38 13.28
CA LYS A 280 13.21 8.03 13.41
C LYS A 280 13.61 8.84 12.18
N LEU A 281 13.14 8.48 11.00
CA LEU A 281 13.35 9.26 9.80
C LEU A 281 12.52 10.56 9.82
N MET A 282 11.25 10.45 10.22
CA MET A 282 10.34 11.59 10.29
C MET A 282 10.61 12.50 11.49
N ASP A 283 11.02 11.94 12.62
CA ASP A 283 11.35 12.65 13.86
C ASP A 283 12.51 11.97 14.58
N LEU A 284 13.72 12.36 14.25
CA LEU A 284 14.95 11.79 14.84
C LEU A 284 15.00 11.97 16.37
N ALA A 285 14.41 13.04 16.89
CA ALA A 285 14.36 13.35 18.32
C ALA A 285 13.27 12.58 19.08
N SER A 286 12.41 11.83 18.38
CA SER A 286 11.34 11.06 18.99
C SER A 286 11.89 10.18 20.15
N PRO A 287 11.23 10.20 21.33
CA PRO A 287 11.65 9.39 22.47
C PRO A 287 11.29 7.91 22.31
N VAL A 288 10.61 7.53 21.23
CA VAL A 288 10.17 6.15 21.00
C VAL A 288 11.37 5.21 20.99
N THR A 289 11.29 4.16 21.83
CA THR A 289 12.27 3.06 21.82
C THR A 289 11.92 2.03 20.76
N TYR A 290 12.88 1.15 20.45
CA TYR A 290 12.64 0.08 19.47
C TYR A 290 11.54 -0.89 19.92
N GLU A 291 11.46 -1.17 21.23
CA GLU A 291 10.48 -2.07 21.81
C GLU A 291 9.05 -1.50 21.79
N ASP A 292 8.92 -0.17 21.86
CA ASP A 292 7.62 0.52 21.92
C ASP A 292 7.15 1.04 20.55
N ALA A 293 7.92 0.80 19.49
CA ALA A 293 7.65 1.41 18.17
C ALA A 293 6.29 1.04 17.55
N VAL A 294 5.76 -0.13 17.88
CA VAL A 294 4.50 -0.67 17.31
C VAL A 294 3.25 -0.38 18.15
N TYR A 295 3.39 0.25 19.30
CA TYR A 295 2.24 0.69 20.09
C TYR A 295 1.97 2.17 19.81
N ASP A 296 0.72 2.59 19.89
CA ASP A 296 0.26 3.97 19.66
C ASP A 296 0.37 4.43 18.19
N LEU A 297 -0.73 4.30 17.46
CA LEU A 297 -0.88 4.77 16.10
C LEU A 297 -0.59 6.28 15.98
N LEU A 298 -1.20 7.08 16.86
CA LEU A 298 -1.26 8.53 16.76
C LEU A 298 -0.03 9.20 17.39
N ARG A 299 0.82 9.79 16.55
CA ARG A 299 2.07 10.42 16.98
C ARG A 299 2.07 11.92 16.71
N GLN A 300 2.85 12.65 17.49
CA GLN A 300 3.15 14.07 17.26
C GLN A 300 4.67 14.24 17.13
N PRO A 301 5.14 15.15 16.27
CA PRO A 301 6.55 15.51 16.23
C PRO A 301 7.05 16.03 17.59
N THR A 302 8.28 15.71 17.94
CA THR A 302 8.94 16.23 19.16
C THR A 302 9.07 17.75 19.11
N ASP A 303 9.35 18.31 17.94
CA ASP A 303 9.26 19.75 17.67
C ASP A 303 7.86 20.10 17.12
N PRO A 304 7.02 20.85 17.89
CA PRO A 304 5.68 21.22 17.43
C PRO A 304 5.67 22.10 16.17
N SER A 305 6.79 22.73 15.82
CA SER A 305 6.93 23.54 14.61
C SER A 305 7.31 22.73 13.37
N GLN A 306 7.68 21.47 13.53
CA GLN A 306 8.06 20.59 12.41
C GLN A 306 6.88 20.41 11.45
N ARG A 307 7.18 20.49 10.16
CA ARG A 307 6.22 20.20 9.09
C ARG A 307 6.86 19.25 8.10
N PHE A 308 6.05 18.32 7.63
CA PHE A 308 6.45 17.31 6.67
C PHE A 308 6.10 17.75 5.26
N SER A 309 7.00 17.53 4.33
CA SER A 309 6.81 17.78 2.91
C SER A 309 6.40 16.49 2.18
N LEU A 310 6.01 16.62 0.92
CA LEU A 310 5.77 15.49 0.04
C LEU A 310 7.06 14.68 -0.18
N GLU A 311 8.20 15.36 -0.33
CA GLU A 311 9.51 14.74 -0.49
C GLU A 311 9.91 13.89 0.71
N ASP A 312 9.51 14.29 1.93
CA ASP A 312 9.73 13.48 3.14
C ASP A 312 8.99 12.15 3.05
N THR A 313 7.80 12.13 2.45
CA THR A 313 7.03 10.88 2.26
C THR A 313 7.65 9.97 1.21
N PHE A 314 8.21 10.52 0.13
CA PHE A 314 8.97 9.74 -0.84
C PHE A 314 10.24 9.16 -0.22
N ALA A 315 10.95 9.96 0.58
CA ALA A 315 12.11 9.50 1.33
C ALA A 315 11.75 8.39 2.32
N LEU A 316 10.58 8.50 2.99
CA LEU A 316 10.06 7.48 3.89
C LEU A 316 9.87 6.13 3.17
N GLN A 317 9.20 6.14 2.02
CA GLN A 317 8.93 4.92 1.24
C GLN A 317 10.17 4.36 0.55
N ARG A 318 11.26 5.14 0.39
CA ARG A 318 12.55 4.71 -0.15
C ARG A 318 13.54 4.25 0.91
N ASN A 319 13.23 4.46 2.19
CA ASN A 319 14.19 4.28 3.27
C ASN A 319 14.60 2.82 3.45
N ARG A 320 15.93 2.58 3.51
CA ARG A 320 16.55 1.27 3.75
C ARG A 320 17.50 1.29 4.93
N PHE A 321 17.14 2.00 6.00
CA PHE A 321 17.90 2.16 7.24
C PHE A 321 19.17 3.01 7.11
N GLU A 322 19.32 3.84 6.08
CA GLU A 322 20.50 4.67 5.86
C GLU A 322 20.79 5.61 7.05
N HIS A 323 19.78 5.98 7.81
CA HIS A 323 19.85 6.83 9.00
C HIS A 323 20.01 6.03 10.32
N LEU A 324 20.03 4.69 10.26
CA LEU A 324 20.15 3.77 11.39
C LEU A 324 21.28 2.78 11.13
N PRO A 325 22.55 3.23 11.22
CA PRO A 325 23.70 2.41 10.86
C PRO A 325 23.90 1.19 11.77
N GLU A 326 23.25 1.18 12.94
CA GLU A 326 23.23 0.04 13.87
C GLU A 326 22.34 -1.13 13.40
N PHE A 327 21.53 -0.94 12.37
CA PHE A 327 20.70 -2.01 11.83
C PHE A 327 21.53 -2.88 10.88
N ARG A 328 21.18 -2.98 9.62
CA ARG A 328 21.89 -3.81 8.67
C ARG A 328 22.54 -2.98 7.57
N PRO A 329 23.62 -3.49 6.94
CA PRO A 329 24.08 -2.94 5.68
C PRO A 329 22.94 -2.88 4.66
N ASP A 330 22.92 -1.83 3.85
CA ASP A 330 21.88 -1.57 2.87
C ASP A 330 21.70 -2.70 1.83
N ASP A 331 22.80 -3.38 1.48
CA ASP A 331 22.82 -4.51 0.55
C ASP A 331 22.21 -5.82 1.10
N GLU A 332 22.00 -5.90 2.41
CA GLU A 332 21.37 -7.05 3.07
C GLU A 332 19.92 -6.79 3.48
N VAL A 333 19.48 -5.53 3.40
CA VAL A 333 18.14 -5.12 3.84
C VAL A 333 17.09 -5.48 2.80
N GLY A 334 15.97 -6.01 3.26
CA GLY A 334 14.82 -6.35 2.41
C GLY A 334 14.94 -7.68 1.65
N LYS A 335 16.01 -8.45 1.88
CA LYS A 335 16.11 -9.80 1.34
C LYS A 335 15.28 -10.76 2.19
N VAL A 336 14.12 -11.13 1.70
CA VAL A 336 13.31 -12.20 2.30
C VAL A 336 14.02 -13.52 2.00
N LYS A 337 14.35 -14.26 3.07
CA LYS A 337 14.82 -15.64 2.88
C LYS A 337 13.60 -16.47 2.48
N GLN A 338 13.52 -16.84 1.20
CA GLN A 338 12.65 -17.93 0.80
C GLN A 338 13.17 -19.22 1.43
N GLY A 339 12.29 -20.00 2.02
CA GLY A 339 12.59 -21.39 2.36
C GLY A 339 12.94 -22.17 1.09
N ASP A 340 13.63 -23.30 1.24
CA ASP A 340 14.02 -24.20 0.13
C ASP A 340 12.82 -24.70 -0.72
N ASP A 341 11.60 -24.53 -0.23
CA ASP A 341 10.33 -24.88 -0.87
C ASP A 341 9.60 -23.67 -1.51
N GLY A 342 10.20 -22.48 -1.50
CA GLY A 342 9.59 -21.26 -2.02
C GLY A 342 8.48 -20.66 -1.14
N ALA A 343 8.20 -21.26 0.02
CA ALA A 343 7.29 -20.71 1.00
C ALA A 343 7.97 -19.56 1.77
N ASN A 344 7.24 -18.47 2.01
CA ASN A 344 7.65 -17.45 2.96
C ASN A 344 7.82 -18.10 4.34
N ASP A 345 9.04 -18.10 4.85
CA ASP A 345 9.29 -18.58 6.19
C ASP A 345 8.88 -17.48 7.19
N GLN A 346 7.64 -17.53 7.67
CA GLN A 346 7.12 -16.61 8.71
C GLN A 346 8.00 -16.59 9.97
N ALA A 347 8.73 -17.68 10.26
CA ALA A 347 9.69 -17.72 11.35
C ALA A 347 10.96 -16.89 11.04
N ALA A 348 11.35 -16.77 9.78
CA ALA A 348 12.44 -15.88 9.37
C ALA A 348 12.01 -14.41 9.45
N ASP A 349 10.78 -14.07 9.09
CA ASP A 349 10.21 -12.70 9.21
C ASP A 349 10.12 -12.25 10.67
N ALA A 350 9.92 -13.16 11.62
CA ALA A 350 9.87 -12.82 13.05
C ALA A 350 11.21 -12.27 13.58
N THR A 351 12.34 -12.58 12.95
CA THR A 351 13.68 -12.20 13.42
C THR A 351 14.44 -11.28 12.48
N TYR A 352 13.91 -11.02 11.29
CA TYR A 352 14.55 -10.25 10.24
C TYR A 352 14.08 -8.80 10.23
N LYS A 353 15.04 -7.84 10.22
CA LYS A 353 14.70 -6.43 10.03
C LYS A 353 14.38 -6.15 8.58
N TYR A 354 13.25 -5.50 8.35
CA TYR A 354 12.68 -5.24 7.03
C TYR A 354 12.56 -3.75 6.79
N ALA A 355 13.03 -3.26 5.68
CA ALA A 355 13.01 -1.83 5.37
C ALA A 355 11.70 -1.41 4.69
N LEU A 356 11.31 -0.15 4.83
CA LEU A 356 10.16 0.43 4.13
C LEU A 356 10.34 0.39 2.61
N GLY A 357 11.52 0.79 2.11
CA GLY A 357 11.88 0.77 0.68
C GLY A 357 12.61 -0.52 0.26
N ASN A 358 12.11 -1.68 0.70
CA ASN A 358 12.71 -2.97 0.39
C ASN A 358 12.56 -3.38 -1.09
N GLU A 359 13.23 -4.46 -1.49
CA GLU A 359 13.22 -4.93 -2.88
C GLU A 359 11.96 -5.69 -3.30
N ASN A 360 11.03 -5.96 -2.36
CA ASN A 360 9.78 -6.63 -2.66
C ASN A 360 8.64 -5.66 -3.00
N VAL A 361 8.87 -4.35 -2.92
CA VAL A 361 7.88 -3.33 -3.27
C VAL A 361 7.54 -3.45 -4.76
N ILE A 362 6.25 -3.60 -5.07
CA ILE A 362 5.72 -3.67 -6.43
C ILE A 362 4.86 -2.45 -6.80
N ASP A 363 4.32 -1.78 -5.80
CA ASP A 363 3.55 -0.53 -5.90
C ASP A 363 3.88 0.36 -4.71
N ALA A 364 4.02 1.65 -4.96
CA ALA A 364 4.09 2.66 -3.94
C ALA A 364 3.31 3.89 -4.38
N HIS A 365 2.58 4.48 -3.46
CA HIS A 365 1.80 5.68 -3.76
C HIS A 365 1.75 6.62 -2.57
N VAL A 366 1.62 7.90 -2.88
CA VAL A 366 1.33 8.96 -1.92
C VAL A 366 0.15 9.76 -2.44
N TYR A 367 -0.91 9.82 -1.65
CA TYR A 367 -2.04 10.70 -1.88
C TYR A 367 -1.79 12.05 -1.21
N GLN A 368 -1.90 13.11 -1.97
CA GLN A 368 -1.84 14.50 -1.51
C GLN A 368 -3.24 15.11 -1.68
N ILE A 369 -3.99 15.18 -0.59
CA ILE A 369 -5.37 15.66 -0.57
C ILE A 369 -5.38 17.13 -0.15
N LYS A 370 -5.85 17.99 -1.04
CA LYS A 370 -5.89 19.46 -0.85
C LYS A 370 -7.33 19.93 -0.80
N ASP A 371 -7.75 20.47 0.34
CA ASP A 371 -9.09 21.08 0.51
C ASP A 371 -9.28 22.35 -0.32
N SER A 372 -8.19 22.95 -0.79
CA SER A 372 -8.20 24.10 -1.71
C SER A 372 -8.60 23.75 -3.14
N LEU A 373 -8.49 22.49 -3.56
CA LEU A 373 -8.93 22.01 -4.87
C LEU A 373 -10.40 21.59 -4.84
N PRO A 374 -11.14 21.75 -5.96
CA PRO A 374 -12.49 21.21 -6.06
C PRO A 374 -12.50 19.68 -5.80
N SER A 375 -13.54 19.18 -5.13
CA SER A 375 -13.69 17.76 -4.80
C SER A 375 -13.58 16.83 -6.01
N ALA A 376 -14.04 17.26 -7.18
CA ALA A 376 -13.94 16.50 -8.43
C ALA A 376 -12.48 16.18 -8.84
N PHE A 377 -11.48 16.93 -8.38
CA PHE A 377 -10.06 16.58 -8.58
C PHE A 377 -9.64 15.40 -7.72
N GLY A 378 -10.25 15.21 -6.56
CA GLY A 378 -9.92 14.16 -5.59
C GLY A 378 -8.57 14.33 -4.90
N GLY A 379 -7.77 15.30 -5.32
CA GLY A 379 -6.36 15.44 -4.96
C GLY A 379 -5.42 14.89 -6.03
N ILE A 380 -4.20 14.59 -5.61
CA ILE A 380 -3.13 14.08 -6.48
C ILE A 380 -2.64 12.74 -5.90
N VAL A 381 -2.58 11.70 -6.73
CA VAL A 381 -1.77 10.52 -6.41
C VAL A 381 -0.39 10.66 -7.06
N TRP A 382 0.64 10.49 -6.26
CA TRP A 382 2.02 10.34 -6.70
C TRP A 382 2.32 8.85 -6.75
N LEU A 383 2.41 8.30 -7.94
CA LEU A 383 2.47 6.86 -8.20
C LEU A 383 3.89 6.43 -8.54
N GLY A 384 4.44 5.48 -7.78
CA GLY A 384 5.69 4.79 -8.05
C GLY A 384 5.45 3.30 -8.25
N LEU A 385 5.26 2.85 -9.49
CA LEU A 385 5.14 1.41 -9.78
C LEU A 385 6.52 0.75 -9.75
N GLY A 386 6.62 -0.36 -9.01
CA GLY A 386 7.86 -1.09 -8.82
C GLY A 386 8.62 -0.67 -7.56
N GLN A 387 9.88 -1.08 -7.46
CA GLN A 387 10.73 -0.81 -6.30
C GLN A 387 10.99 0.69 -6.15
N THR A 388 10.65 1.24 -4.98
CA THR A 388 10.67 2.68 -4.72
C THR A 388 12.06 3.30 -4.83
N ARG A 389 13.13 2.55 -4.56
CA ARG A 389 14.50 3.06 -4.52
C ARG A 389 14.91 3.71 -5.85
N ASN A 390 14.60 3.06 -6.98
CA ASN A 390 15.03 3.48 -8.31
C ASN A 390 13.83 3.79 -9.23
N THR A 391 12.67 4.11 -8.65
CA THR A 391 11.41 4.41 -9.33
C THR A 391 11.03 5.87 -9.11
N PRO A 392 10.60 6.61 -10.15
CA PRO A 392 10.04 7.96 -9.96
C PRO A 392 8.60 7.91 -9.47
N TYR A 393 8.21 8.89 -8.63
CA TYR A 393 6.83 9.17 -8.27
C TYR A 393 6.23 10.15 -9.27
N VAL A 394 5.21 9.70 -9.99
CA VAL A 394 4.55 10.47 -11.07
C VAL A 394 3.18 10.96 -10.62
N PRO A 395 2.84 12.27 -10.78
CA PRO A 395 1.59 12.81 -10.29
C PRO A 395 0.42 12.60 -11.27
N PHE A 396 -0.74 12.23 -10.70
CA PHE A 396 -2.02 12.14 -11.40
C PHE A 396 -3.13 12.77 -10.56
N TYR A 397 -3.97 13.59 -11.17
CA TYR A 397 -5.24 13.99 -10.55
C TYR A 397 -6.25 12.83 -10.59
N GLY A 398 -7.09 12.73 -9.56
CA GLY A 398 -8.20 11.76 -9.55
C GLY A 398 -9.25 11.99 -10.66
N LEU A 399 -9.26 13.20 -11.23
CA LEU A 399 -10.17 13.62 -12.29
C LEU A 399 -9.89 12.95 -13.66
N VAL A 400 -8.69 12.39 -13.88
CA VAL A 400 -8.33 11.79 -15.18
C VAL A 400 -9.33 10.72 -15.62
N THR A 401 -9.57 10.64 -16.93
CA THR A 401 -10.50 9.69 -17.55
C THR A 401 -9.80 8.59 -18.35
N ASP A 402 -8.47 8.67 -18.47
CA ASP A 402 -7.63 7.64 -19.08
C ASP A 402 -6.19 7.71 -18.51
N THR A 403 -5.41 6.65 -18.72
CA THR A 403 -3.99 6.57 -18.36
C THR A 403 -3.15 6.25 -19.60
N TYR A 404 -1.85 6.56 -19.55
CA TYR A 404 -0.94 6.31 -20.65
C TYR A 404 -0.78 4.80 -20.94
N GLU A 405 -0.66 4.41 -22.20
CA GLU A 405 -0.70 3.01 -22.64
C GLU A 405 0.31 2.10 -21.93
N ALA A 406 1.51 2.62 -21.58
CA ALA A 406 2.51 1.83 -20.89
C ALA A 406 2.07 1.37 -19.49
N PHE A 407 1.14 2.09 -18.84
CA PHE A 407 0.52 1.67 -17.57
C PHE A 407 -0.54 0.58 -17.76
N LYS A 408 -1.06 0.41 -18.97
CA LYS A 408 -2.11 -0.58 -19.28
C LYS A 408 -1.56 -1.90 -19.81
N ASN A 409 -0.24 -1.97 -20.01
CA ASN A 409 0.40 -3.18 -20.54
C ASN A 409 0.42 -4.29 -19.46
N ARG A 410 -0.39 -5.31 -19.68
CA ARG A 410 -0.59 -6.44 -18.75
C ARG A 410 0.31 -7.64 -19.04
N SER A 411 1.47 -7.45 -19.66
CA SER A 411 2.40 -8.54 -19.94
C SER A 411 2.88 -9.19 -18.64
N ALA A 412 2.78 -10.51 -18.56
CA ALA A 412 3.30 -11.30 -17.45
C ALA A 412 4.84 -11.45 -17.48
N VAL A 413 5.50 -11.03 -18.56
CA VAL A 413 6.95 -11.08 -18.74
C VAL A 413 7.47 -9.72 -19.17
N TYR A 414 8.78 -9.51 -19.08
CA TYR A 414 9.40 -8.27 -19.52
C TYR A 414 8.92 -7.86 -20.91
N ASP A 415 8.36 -6.65 -20.98
CA ASP A 415 7.92 -6.00 -22.20
C ASP A 415 8.41 -4.55 -22.19
N THR A 416 9.15 -4.18 -23.20
CA THR A 416 9.73 -2.83 -23.36
C THR A 416 8.70 -1.70 -23.48
N ASN A 417 7.42 -2.02 -23.71
CA ASN A 417 6.32 -1.07 -23.76
C ASN A 417 5.55 -1.00 -22.43
N SER A 418 5.96 -1.74 -21.41
CA SER A 418 5.36 -1.70 -20.07
C SER A 418 6.13 -0.71 -19.19
N TRP A 419 5.39 0.16 -18.52
CA TRP A 419 5.94 1.03 -17.48
C TRP A 419 6.59 0.23 -16.36
N TYR A 420 5.82 -0.69 -15.78
CA TYR A 420 6.26 -1.56 -14.70
C TYR A 420 7.56 -2.30 -15.05
N TRP A 421 7.59 -3.00 -16.18
CA TRP A 421 8.77 -3.77 -16.57
C TRP A 421 9.99 -2.91 -16.90
N THR A 422 9.79 -1.70 -17.43
CA THR A 422 10.90 -0.76 -17.66
C THR A 422 11.53 -0.33 -16.34
N VAL A 423 10.71 0.06 -15.38
CA VAL A 423 11.18 0.45 -14.03
C VAL A 423 11.86 -0.71 -13.32
N GLN A 424 11.26 -1.90 -13.35
CA GLN A 424 11.84 -3.11 -12.75
C GLN A 424 13.20 -3.46 -13.36
N ASN A 425 13.38 -3.26 -14.68
CA ASN A 425 14.65 -3.52 -15.32
C ASN A 425 15.73 -2.50 -14.91
N ILE A 426 15.35 -1.22 -14.78
CA ILE A 426 16.23 -0.17 -14.26
C ILE A 426 16.69 -0.52 -12.84
N ASP A 427 15.77 -0.88 -11.96
CA ASP A 427 16.10 -1.22 -10.58
C ASP A 427 16.98 -2.46 -10.46
N LYS A 428 16.68 -3.52 -11.23
CA LYS A 428 17.52 -4.74 -11.29
C LYS A 428 18.94 -4.42 -11.73
N MET A 429 19.13 -3.58 -12.74
CA MET A 429 20.46 -3.17 -13.20
C MET A 429 21.19 -2.31 -12.15
N ALA A 430 20.48 -1.37 -11.51
CA ALA A 430 21.08 -0.54 -10.46
C ALA A 430 21.52 -1.37 -9.24
N THR A 431 20.73 -2.36 -8.87
CA THR A 431 21.01 -3.27 -7.75
C THR A 431 22.12 -4.27 -8.09
N ALA A 432 22.16 -4.78 -9.33
CA ALA A 432 23.18 -5.74 -9.75
C ALA A 432 24.57 -5.11 -9.98
N TYR A 433 24.61 -3.81 -10.31
CA TYR A 433 25.86 -3.08 -10.63
C TYR A 433 26.00 -1.79 -9.78
N PRO A 434 26.07 -1.92 -8.45
CA PRO A 434 26.11 -0.76 -7.55
C PRO A 434 27.37 0.09 -7.76
N GLU A 435 28.48 -0.51 -8.22
CA GLU A 435 29.74 0.21 -8.55
C GLU A 435 29.60 1.11 -9.79
N LEU A 436 28.67 0.81 -10.70
CA LEU A 436 28.42 1.62 -11.90
C LEU A 436 27.39 2.72 -11.66
N PHE A 437 26.38 2.44 -10.87
CA PHE A 437 25.20 3.29 -10.73
C PHE A 437 25.08 3.90 -9.33
N GLY A 438 25.41 3.14 -8.28
CA GLY A 438 25.30 3.61 -6.89
C GLY A 438 23.94 4.23 -6.60
N LYS A 439 23.94 5.47 -6.14
CA LYS A 439 22.72 6.26 -5.91
C LYS A 439 22.31 7.15 -7.09
N SER A 440 23.05 7.15 -8.19
CA SER A 440 22.86 8.12 -9.28
C SER A 440 21.47 8.03 -9.94
N ILE A 441 20.88 6.84 -9.98
CA ILE A 441 19.50 6.66 -10.52
C ILE A 441 18.47 7.26 -9.57
N GLN A 442 18.59 6.99 -8.28
CA GLN A 442 17.72 7.57 -7.25
C GLN A 442 17.84 9.10 -7.24
N GLU A 443 19.06 9.64 -7.25
CA GLU A 443 19.33 11.08 -7.26
C GLU A 443 18.72 11.77 -8.50
N LYS A 444 18.77 11.10 -9.66
CA LYS A 444 18.13 11.59 -10.88
C LYS A 444 16.61 11.73 -10.71
N TRP A 445 15.95 10.70 -10.15
CA TRP A 445 14.51 10.76 -9.94
C TRP A 445 14.13 11.83 -8.91
N ILE A 446 14.85 11.94 -7.80
CA ILE A 446 14.63 12.99 -6.78
C ILE A 446 14.69 14.39 -7.39
N ALA A 447 15.67 14.64 -8.29
CA ALA A 447 15.80 15.93 -8.96
C ALA A 447 14.60 16.22 -9.88
N LEU A 448 14.14 15.24 -10.66
CA LEU A 448 12.98 15.37 -11.53
C LEU A 448 11.67 15.52 -10.74
N GLU A 449 11.53 14.78 -9.66
CA GLU A 449 10.37 14.88 -8.77
C GLU A 449 10.23 16.29 -8.17
N ALA A 450 11.33 16.92 -7.79
CA ALA A 450 11.30 18.32 -7.32
C ALA A 450 10.78 19.27 -8.41
N GLU A 451 11.16 19.06 -9.68
CA GLU A 451 10.63 19.84 -10.80
C GLU A 451 9.12 19.57 -11.00
N TRP A 452 8.70 18.31 -10.90
CA TRP A 452 7.27 17.94 -11.06
C TRP A 452 6.41 18.44 -9.91
N ILE A 453 6.92 18.46 -8.68
CA ILE A 453 6.23 19.02 -7.52
C ILE A 453 6.00 20.52 -7.73
N ALA A 454 7.02 21.26 -8.19
CA ALA A 454 6.91 22.68 -8.47
C ALA A 454 5.92 22.97 -9.64
N ALA A 455 5.97 22.15 -10.69
CA ALA A 455 5.03 22.25 -11.82
C ALA A 455 3.59 21.93 -11.37
N GLN A 456 3.41 20.89 -10.53
CA GLN A 456 2.11 20.50 -9.99
C GLN A 456 1.50 21.63 -9.14
N ALA A 457 2.28 22.25 -8.25
CA ALA A 457 1.83 23.38 -7.46
C ALA A 457 1.39 24.57 -8.33
N THR A 458 2.07 24.79 -9.46
CA THR A 458 1.70 25.84 -10.43
C THR A 458 0.37 25.51 -11.13
N SER A 459 0.15 24.25 -11.47
CA SER A 459 -1.11 23.78 -12.06
C SER A 459 -2.26 23.88 -11.05
N ASP A 460 -2.06 23.41 -9.81
CA ASP A 460 -3.05 23.46 -8.75
C ASP A 460 -3.59 24.87 -8.52
N ALA A 461 -2.69 25.88 -8.52
CA ALA A 461 -3.05 27.27 -8.33
C ALA A 461 -4.07 27.80 -9.37
N GLN A 462 -4.15 27.19 -10.54
CA GLN A 462 -5.11 27.56 -11.59
C GLN A 462 -6.52 27.02 -11.32
N TYR A 463 -6.63 26.00 -10.49
CA TYR A 463 -7.88 25.28 -10.23
C TYR A 463 -8.53 25.64 -8.89
N VAL A 464 -7.81 26.36 -8.04
CA VAL A 464 -8.34 26.83 -6.75
C VAL A 464 -9.59 27.68 -6.96
N GLY A 465 -10.67 27.34 -6.25
CA GLY A 465 -11.94 28.09 -6.26
C GLY A 465 -12.83 27.82 -7.48
N LEU A 466 -12.50 26.90 -8.36
CA LEU A 466 -13.43 26.44 -9.38
C LEU A 466 -14.62 25.72 -8.75
N SER A 467 -15.80 25.84 -9.38
CA SER A 467 -16.94 25.00 -9.03
C SER A 467 -16.68 23.53 -9.45
N ALA A 468 -17.37 22.58 -8.81
CA ALA A 468 -17.27 21.16 -9.19
C ALA A 468 -17.62 20.93 -10.68
N GLU A 469 -18.64 21.64 -11.20
CA GLU A 469 -19.02 21.56 -12.62
C GLU A 469 -17.90 22.09 -13.55
N ALA A 470 -17.28 23.23 -13.19
CA ALA A 470 -16.16 23.78 -13.97
C ALA A 470 -14.95 22.85 -13.93
N ALA A 471 -14.67 22.24 -12.79
CA ALA A 471 -13.61 21.25 -12.63
C ALA A 471 -13.85 20.02 -13.52
N LEU A 472 -15.05 19.44 -13.48
CA LEU A 472 -15.42 18.28 -14.32
C LEU A 472 -15.31 18.58 -15.80
N ALA A 473 -15.63 19.80 -16.24
CA ALA A 473 -15.49 20.21 -17.63
C ALA A 473 -14.02 20.23 -18.10
N LEU A 474 -13.05 20.29 -17.20
CA LEU A 474 -11.61 20.23 -17.50
C LEU A 474 -11.06 18.80 -17.61
N ALA A 475 -11.82 17.78 -17.24
CA ALA A 475 -11.35 16.39 -17.23
C ALA A 475 -10.70 15.94 -18.55
N PRO A 476 -11.24 16.23 -19.74
CA PRO A 476 -10.58 15.87 -20.99
C PRO A 476 -9.23 16.57 -21.18
N THR A 477 -9.15 17.87 -20.91
CA THR A 477 -7.90 18.65 -21.03
C THR A 477 -6.83 18.15 -20.08
N ILE A 478 -7.19 17.94 -18.81
CA ILE A 478 -6.28 17.41 -17.78
C ILE A 478 -5.84 15.99 -18.12
N THR A 479 -6.72 15.18 -18.70
CA THR A 479 -6.36 13.83 -19.18
C THR A 479 -5.34 13.92 -20.31
N ASP A 480 -5.57 14.75 -21.33
CA ASP A 480 -4.65 14.91 -22.47
C ASP A 480 -3.26 15.40 -22.00
N GLU A 481 -3.20 16.38 -21.10
CA GLU A 481 -1.96 16.89 -20.50
C GLU A 481 -1.25 15.79 -19.69
N THR A 482 -2.00 14.99 -18.96
CA THR A 482 -1.45 13.87 -18.16
C THR A 482 -0.90 12.76 -19.06
N LEU A 483 -1.58 12.43 -20.16
CA LEU A 483 -1.10 11.46 -21.13
C LEU A 483 0.19 11.93 -21.80
N ALA A 484 0.25 13.20 -22.23
CA ALA A 484 1.44 13.80 -22.83
C ALA A 484 2.64 13.78 -21.85
N ARG A 485 2.43 14.22 -20.61
CA ARG A 485 3.46 14.17 -19.55
C ARG A 485 3.93 12.74 -19.29
N SER A 486 3.02 11.79 -19.20
CA SER A 486 3.36 10.38 -18.98
C SER A 486 4.19 9.82 -20.15
N ALA A 487 3.88 10.19 -21.39
CA ALA A 487 4.66 9.80 -22.56
C ALA A 487 6.10 10.34 -22.51
N GLU A 488 6.28 11.62 -22.11
CA GLU A 488 7.60 12.24 -21.94
C GLU A 488 8.41 11.55 -20.83
N ILE A 489 7.79 11.27 -19.68
CA ILE A 489 8.46 10.58 -18.57
C ILE A 489 8.82 9.14 -18.98
N PHE A 490 7.94 8.45 -19.70
CA PHE A 490 8.25 7.10 -20.19
C PHE A 490 9.42 7.09 -21.18
N ALA A 491 9.50 8.08 -22.06
CA ALA A 491 10.65 8.24 -22.95
C ALA A 491 11.96 8.48 -22.16
N GLN A 492 11.91 9.23 -21.04
CA GLN A 492 13.06 9.41 -20.14
C GLN A 492 13.45 8.10 -19.45
N LEU A 493 12.48 7.31 -18.95
CA LEU A 493 12.72 5.98 -18.40
C LEU A 493 13.43 5.08 -19.41
N LYS A 494 12.95 5.05 -20.66
CA LYS A 494 13.57 4.27 -21.74
C LYS A 494 14.99 4.73 -22.07
N ALA A 495 15.26 6.03 -22.03
CA ALA A 495 16.60 6.58 -22.23
C ALA A 495 17.56 6.17 -21.09
N VAL A 496 17.09 6.20 -19.84
CA VAL A 496 17.87 5.72 -18.68
C VAL A 496 18.17 4.24 -18.80
N GLU A 497 17.19 3.42 -19.13
CA GLU A 497 17.35 1.98 -19.33
C GLU A 497 18.41 1.69 -20.40
N ALA A 498 18.33 2.35 -21.56
CA ALA A 498 19.28 2.17 -22.66
C ALA A 498 20.71 2.63 -22.28
N GLU A 499 20.84 3.73 -21.56
CA GLU A 499 22.13 4.21 -21.04
C GLU A 499 22.77 3.20 -20.07
N MET A 500 21.97 2.63 -19.17
CA MET A 500 22.44 1.64 -18.22
C MET A 500 22.92 0.36 -18.93
N ILE A 501 22.17 -0.14 -19.89
CA ILE A 501 22.55 -1.30 -20.72
C ILE A 501 23.88 -1.04 -21.41
N ALA A 502 24.04 0.11 -22.08
CA ALA A 502 25.27 0.46 -22.76
C ALA A 502 26.50 0.54 -21.84
N LYS A 503 26.34 1.07 -20.62
CA LYS A 503 27.41 1.10 -19.62
C LYS A 503 27.83 -0.29 -19.14
N ILE A 504 26.87 -1.18 -18.91
CA ILE A 504 27.14 -2.57 -18.52
C ILE A 504 27.90 -3.30 -19.63
N GLU A 505 27.48 -3.19 -20.89
CA GLU A 505 28.11 -3.80 -22.05
C GLU A 505 29.57 -3.30 -22.25
N ALA A 506 29.79 -1.99 -22.10
CA ALA A 506 31.13 -1.42 -22.21
C ALA A 506 32.09 -1.94 -21.12
N THR A 507 31.59 -2.14 -19.91
CA THR A 507 32.39 -2.64 -18.79
C THR A 507 32.74 -4.13 -18.96
N THR A 508 31.80 -4.93 -19.39
CA THR A 508 32.02 -6.38 -19.64
C THR A 508 32.96 -6.64 -20.80
N THR A 509 32.88 -5.81 -21.85
CA THR A 509 33.78 -5.90 -23.01
C THR A 509 35.23 -5.56 -22.65
N SER A 510 35.42 -4.52 -21.82
CA SER A 510 36.76 -4.13 -21.36
C SER A 510 37.40 -5.16 -20.41
N ALA A 511 36.63 -5.79 -19.55
CA ALA A 511 37.11 -6.87 -18.68
C ALA A 511 37.57 -8.11 -19.49
N SER A 512 36.82 -8.52 -20.51
CA SER A 512 37.19 -9.65 -21.37
C SER A 512 38.43 -9.40 -22.23
N SER A 513 38.68 -8.15 -22.65
CA SER A 513 39.88 -7.78 -23.40
C SER A 513 41.16 -7.75 -22.54
N THR A 514 41.03 -7.51 -21.24
CA THR A 514 42.17 -7.47 -20.29
C THR A 514 42.60 -8.89 -19.92
N GLU A 515 41.67 -9.84 -19.77
CA GLU A 515 42.01 -11.27 -19.51
C GLU A 515 42.72 -11.94 -20.68
N THR A 516 42.36 -11.57 -21.93
CA THR A 516 43.02 -12.14 -23.12
C THR A 516 44.47 -11.64 -23.29
N SER A 517 44.83 -10.47 -22.75
CA SER A 517 46.15 -9.90 -22.87
C SER A 517 47.15 -10.43 -21.80
N THR A 518 46.67 -11.00 -20.70
CA THR A 518 47.51 -11.57 -19.63
C THR A 518 47.80 -13.09 -19.81
N SER A 519 47.17 -13.74 -20.77
CA SER A 519 47.42 -15.18 -21.03
C SER A 519 48.48 -15.46 -22.14
N THR A 520 49.11 -14.43 -22.68
CA THR A 520 50.12 -14.49 -23.77
C THR A 520 51.48 -13.94 -23.38
N ALA A 521 51.85 -13.94 -22.08
CA ALA A 521 53.20 -13.54 -21.60
C ALA A 521 53.89 -14.71 -20.91
#